data_9694b57e4d67c2f74a0de8132d2bd66f
#
_entry.id   9694b57e4d67c2f74a0de8132d2bd66f
#
_cell.length_a   1.000
_cell.length_b   1.000
_cell.length_c   1.000
_cell.angle_alpha   90.00
_cell.angle_beta   90.00
_cell.angle_gamma   90.00
#
_symmetry.space_group_name_H-M   'P 1'
#
loop_
_entity.id
_entity.type
_entity.pdbx_description
1 polymer ?
#
loop_
_entity_poly.entity_id
_entity_poly.type
_entity_poly.pdbx_seq_one_letter_code
_entity_poly.pdbx_strand_id
1 'polypeptide(L)'
;MKKLVLFIVMADLLASGVAFAAALAFLKELVEIPSSSIDYPQVNRAMRAMKAYLEKRGLFCSVETDEQGRELLFAATKPGKVQDYILSAHLDVVPASYEGQYTFKNDNGRLSGRGVGDDKGGALAVAQTLIALAGKDVSVGCIFGADEELGGFTTTWMVEKMGYRPRRMVIVVDSSYGKIGYATKGQLMVKATVTGNGGHSSAPWKCEDLITQLSSAVVKIKEEWYRRHPMADGPDHWSDVLTPTIIHSEGTALNRIPSEVWVNFNLRSVRPEAKDECIELIREITKGKVEVVRYSPPCVSEGNNPYVLRLKKAMEIELKAPVPLERMPFATDARCFVSCKVPVVNIGHAGGDAHGANEWATADSIDVVARYLTAFLLAE
;
A
#
# COMPACT_ATOMS: atom_id res chain seq x y z
N MET A 1 27.16 15.61 -40.27
CA MET A 1 27.04 15.33 -38.82
C MET A 1 25.72 15.88 -38.23
N LYS A 2 25.42 17.18 -38.25
CA LYS A 2 24.17 17.72 -37.60
C LYS A 2 22.87 17.09 -38.11
N LYS A 3 22.73 16.80 -39.43
CA LYS A 3 21.52 16.13 -39.96
C LYS A 3 21.37 14.68 -39.53
N LEU A 4 22.47 13.94 -39.36
CA LEU A 4 22.46 12.56 -38.93
C LEU A 4 22.09 12.46 -37.43
N VAL A 5 22.65 13.36 -36.61
CA VAL A 5 22.30 13.45 -35.15
C VAL A 5 20.83 13.82 -34.98
N LEU A 6 20.30 14.77 -35.76
CA LEU A 6 18.89 15.13 -35.71
C LEU A 6 17.97 13.97 -36.13
N PHE A 7 18.36 13.18 -37.13
CA PHE A 7 17.58 12.01 -37.56
C PHE A 7 17.58 10.88 -36.53
N ILE A 8 18.71 10.63 -35.86
CA ILE A 8 18.81 9.65 -34.76
C ILE A 8 17.96 10.10 -33.57
N VAL A 9 18.04 11.36 -33.16
CA VAL A 9 17.24 11.90 -32.07
C VAL A 9 15.73 11.85 -32.38
N MET A 10 15.33 12.15 -33.63
CA MET A 10 13.92 12.01 -34.03
C MET A 10 13.46 10.55 -34.08
N ALA A 11 14.32 9.62 -34.52
CA ALA A 11 13.99 8.20 -34.54
C ALA A 11 13.82 7.64 -33.09
N ASP A 12 14.70 8.03 -32.16
CA ASP A 12 14.60 7.65 -30.75
C ASP A 12 13.35 8.24 -30.08
N LEU A 13 12.98 9.48 -30.37
CA LEU A 13 11.76 10.12 -29.89
C LEU A 13 10.49 9.44 -30.43
N LEU A 14 10.49 9.08 -31.72
CA LEU A 14 9.37 8.35 -32.32
C LEU A 14 9.27 6.94 -31.80
N ALA A 15 10.37 6.23 -31.58
CA ALA A 15 10.40 4.91 -30.98
C ALA A 15 9.91 4.93 -29.54
N SER A 16 10.32 5.94 -28.75
CA SER A 16 9.85 6.12 -27.38
C SER A 16 8.34 6.43 -27.30
N GLY A 17 7.84 7.27 -28.21
CA GLY A 17 6.41 7.58 -28.28
C GLY A 17 5.54 6.38 -28.66
N VAL A 18 5.99 5.53 -29.59
CA VAL A 18 5.28 4.29 -29.95
C VAL A 18 5.32 3.28 -28.80
N ALA A 19 6.44 3.14 -28.10
CA ALA A 19 6.57 2.27 -26.95
C ALA A 19 5.64 2.71 -25.80
N PHE A 20 5.55 4.00 -25.55
CA PHE A 20 4.66 4.55 -24.51
C PHE A 20 3.17 4.40 -24.86
N ALA A 21 2.79 4.61 -26.13
CA ALA A 21 1.43 4.35 -26.58
C ALA A 21 1.03 2.87 -26.40
N ALA A 22 1.95 1.93 -26.68
CA ALA A 22 1.74 0.52 -26.43
C ALA A 22 1.62 0.19 -24.92
N ALA A 23 2.36 0.89 -24.06
CA ALA A 23 2.26 0.77 -22.62
C ALA A 23 0.90 1.26 -22.11
N LEU A 24 0.39 2.38 -22.59
CA LEU A 24 -0.95 2.87 -22.24
C LEU A 24 -2.07 1.96 -22.74
N ALA A 25 -1.90 1.29 -23.90
CA ALA A 25 -2.84 0.28 -24.36
C ALA A 25 -2.90 -0.93 -23.40
N PHE A 26 -1.75 -1.32 -22.85
CA PHE A 26 -1.71 -2.35 -21.80
C PHE A 26 -2.32 -1.88 -20.47
N LEU A 27 -2.09 -0.62 -20.07
CA LEU A 27 -2.78 -0.06 -18.89
C LEU A 27 -4.30 -0.10 -19.06
N LYS A 28 -4.81 0.23 -20.24
CA LYS A 28 -6.24 0.09 -20.56
C LYS A 28 -6.71 -1.34 -20.31
N GLU A 29 -6.01 -2.34 -20.83
CA GLU A 29 -6.34 -3.75 -20.61
C GLU A 29 -6.40 -4.07 -19.10
N LEU A 30 -5.42 -3.64 -18.32
CA LEU A 30 -5.39 -3.85 -16.87
C LEU A 30 -6.55 -3.18 -16.13
N VAL A 31 -6.85 -1.91 -16.47
CA VAL A 31 -7.93 -1.15 -15.82
C VAL A 31 -9.30 -1.78 -16.12
N GLU A 32 -9.50 -2.27 -17.33
CA GLU A 32 -10.75 -2.93 -17.76
C GLU A 32 -10.93 -4.35 -17.18
N ILE A 33 -9.92 -4.89 -16.49
CA ILE A 33 -10.08 -6.07 -15.64
C ILE A 33 -10.58 -5.60 -14.26
N PRO A 34 -11.80 -5.99 -13.82
CA PRO A 34 -12.36 -5.55 -12.53
C PRO A 34 -11.76 -6.34 -11.36
N SER A 35 -10.46 -6.19 -11.14
CA SER A 35 -9.66 -6.93 -10.16
C SER A 35 -9.88 -6.43 -8.72
N SER A 36 -11.16 -6.37 -8.27
CA SER A 36 -11.45 -6.08 -6.87
C SER A 36 -10.80 -7.12 -5.96
N SER A 37 -10.21 -6.68 -4.85
CA SER A 37 -9.45 -7.52 -3.90
C SER A 37 -10.23 -8.71 -3.34
N ILE A 38 -11.56 -8.68 -3.42
CA ILE A 38 -12.45 -9.78 -3.02
C ILE A 38 -12.83 -10.71 -4.19
N ASP A 39 -12.51 -10.34 -5.45
CA ASP A 39 -12.77 -11.13 -6.65
C ASP A 39 -11.47 -11.78 -7.16
N TYR A 40 -11.05 -12.84 -6.49
CA TYR A 40 -9.79 -13.52 -6.79
C TYR A 40 -9.64 -13.98 -8.25
N PRO A 41 -10.68 -14.51 -8.94
CA PRO A 41 -10.61 -14.80 -10.36
C PRO A 41 -10.18 -13.61 -11.22
N GLN A 42 -10.67 -12.41 -10.94
CA GLN A 42 -10.32 -11.20 -11.69
C GLN A 42 -8.92 -10.68 -11.32
N VAL A 43 -8.54 -10.74 -10.03
CA VAL A 43 -7.17 -10.44 -9.61
C VAL A 43 -6.18 -11.37 -10.32
N ASN A 44 -6.44 -12.68 -10.33
CA ASN A 44 -5.62 -13.67 -11.02
C ASN A 44 -5.55 -13.40 -12.53
N ARG A 45 -6.64 -12.92 -13.14
CA ARG A 45 -6.64 -12.50 -14.55
C ARG A 45 -5.69 -11.33 -14.79
N ALA A 46 -5.67 -10.32 -13.91
CA ALA A 46 -4.75 -9.19 -13.99
C ALA A 46 -3.28 -9.65 -13.83
N MET A 47 -3.00 -10.59 -12.89
CA MET A 47 -1.68 -11.17 -12.71
C MET A 47 -1.19 -11.90 -13.97
N ARG A 48 -2.06 -12.69 -14.60
CA ARG A 48 -1.73 -13.42 -15.85
C ARG A 48 -1.51 -12.47 -17.02
N ALA A 49 -2.28 -11.40 -17.14
CA ALA A 49 -2.08 -10.37 -18.16
C ALA A 49 -0.71 -9.68 -17.98
N MET A 50 -0.35 -9.27 -16.76
CA MET A 50 0.95 -8.67 -16.44
C MET A 50 2.09 -9.65 -16.72
N LYS A 51 1.95 -10.91 -16.29
CA LYS A 51 2.94 -11.97 -16.58
C LYS A 51 3.21 -12.10 -18.08
N ALA A 52 2.15 -12.26 -18.87
CA ALA A 52 2.26 -12.42 -20.33
C ALA A 52 2.90 -11.19 -20.99
N TYR A 53 2.60 -9.99 -20.48
CA TYR A 53 3.17 -8.73 -20.96
C TYR A 53 4.68 -8.66 -20.72
N LEU A 54 5.15 -9.13 -19.55
CA LEU A 54 6.56 -9.09 -19.14
C LEU A 54 7.39 -10.22 -19.79
N GLU A 55 6.85 -11.45 -19.85
CA GLU A 55 7.54 -12.59 -20.47
C GLU A 55 7.83 -12.37 -21.97
N LYS A 56 6.88 -11.77 -22.71
CA LYS A 56 7.09 -11.37 -24.11
C LYS A 56 8.24 -10.39 -24.29
N ARG A 57 8.72 -9.75 -23.22
CA ARG A 57 9.80 -8.77 -23.20
C ARG A 57 11.09 -9.29 -22.56
N GLY A 58 11.16 -10.61 -22.35
CA GLY A 58 12.38 -11.31 -21.92
C GLY A 58 12.65 -11.26 -20.41
N LEU A 59 11.65 -10.96 -19.61
CA LEU A 59 11.77 -10.99 -18.14
C LEU A 59 11.48 -12.38 -17.57
N PHE A 60 12.14 -12.72 -16.46
CA PHE A 60 11.87 -13.94 -15.72
C PHE A 60 10.62 -13.71 -14.86
N CYS A 61 9.60 -14.53 -15.06
CA CYS A 61 8.36 -14.45 -14.31
C CYS A 61 8.07 -15.77 -13.58
N SER A 62 7.61 -15.67 -12.34
CA SER A 62 7.05 -16.79 -11.58
C SER A 62 5.73 -16.37 -10.94
N VAL A 63 4.81 -17.34 -10.84
CA VAL A 63 3.54 -17.16 -10.14
C VAL A 63 3.52 -18.12 -8.97
N GLU A 64 3.28 -17.58 -7.79
CA GLU A 64 2.98 -18.36 -6.59
C GLU A 64 1.46 -18.31 -6.35
N THR A 65 0.89 -19.36 -5.81
CA THR A 65 -0.55 -19.42 -5.49
C THR A 65 -0.70 -19.77 -4.03
N ASP A 66 -1.45 -18.96 -3.29
CA ASP A 66 -1.69 -19.21 -1.87
C ASP A 66 -2.81 -20.24 -1.64
N GLU A 67 -3.07 -20.58 -0.38
CA GLU A 67 -4.08 -21.55 0.02
C GLU A 67 -5.52 -21.14 -0.35
N GLN A 68 -5.75 -19.87 -0.64
CA GLN A 68 -7.04 -19.32 -1.04
C GLN A 68 -7.21 -19.25 -2.56
N GLY A 69 -6.18 -19.66 -3.33
CA GLY A 69 -6.18 -19.63 -4.79
C GLY A 69 -5.85 -18.26 -5.38
N ARG A 70 -5.28 -17.32 -4.60
CA ARG A 70 -4.80 -16.03 -5.10
C ARG A 70 -3.43 -16.20 -5.74
N GLU A 71 -3.31 -15.73 -6.98
CA GLU A 71 -2.05 -15.72 -7.71
C GLU A 71 -1.28 -14.43 -7.42
N LEU A 72 0.02 -14.57 -7.13
CA LEU A 72 0.96 -13.47 -6.99
C LEU A 72 2.03 -13.60 -8.05
N LEU A 73 2.37 -12.50 -8.68
CA LEU A 73 3.38 -12.45 -9.71
C LEU A 73 4.68 -11.87 -9.16
N PHE A 74 5.76 -12.61 -9.37
CA PHE A 74 7.10 -12.06 -9.29
C PHE A 74 7.72 -11.99 -10.68
N ALA A 75 8.25 -10.84 -11.05
CA ALA A 75 8.99 -10.65 -12.29
C ALA A 75 10.39 -10.08 -12.00
N ALA A 76 11.40 -10.49 -12.75
CA ALA A 76 12.78 -10.07 -12.48
C ALA A 76 13.63 -9.98 -13.75
N THR A 77 14.69 -9.16 -13.69
CA THR A 77 15.71 -9.05 -14.73
C THR A 77 16.68 -10.23 -14.74
N LYS A 78 16.84 -10.92 -13.61
CA LYS A 78 17.67 -12.12 -13.42
C LYS A 78 16.85 -13.22 -12.76
N PRO A 79 17.14 -14.52 -13.03
CA PRO A 79 16.45 -15.61 -12.37
C PRO A 79 16.75 -15.65 -10.86
N GLY A 80 15.81 -16.18 -10.09
CA GLY A 80 15.94 -16.39 -8.64
C GLY A 80 15.14 -15.39 -7.80
N LYS A 81 14.78 -15.84 -6.60
CA LYS A 81 13.92 -15.11 -5.66
C LYS A 81 14.61 -13.95 -4.93
N VAL A 82 15.94 -13.99 -4.87
CA VAL A 82 16.74 -12.97 -4.17
C VAL A 82 17.37 -12.01 -5.19
N GLN A 83 16.97 -10.76 -5.14
CA GLN A 83 17.43 -9.69 -6.03
C GLN A 83 18.16 -8.59 -5.22
N ASP A 84 18.93 -7.74 -5.88
CA ASP A 84 19.54 -6.59 -5.19
C ASP A 84 18.48 -5.56 -4.80
N TYR A 85 17.56 -5.29 -5.70
CA TYR A 85 16.40 -4.41 -5.47
C TYR A 85 15.10 -5.17 -5.68
N ILE A 86 14.11 -4.86 -4.85
CA ILE A 86 12.73 -5.28 -5.10
C ILE A 86 11.87 -4.02 -5.25
N LEU A 87 11.14 -3.95 -6.34
CA LEU A 87 10.04 -3.04 -6.55
C LEU A 87 8.75 -3.72 -6.06
N SER A 88 7.78 -2.96 -5.59
CA SER A 88 6.46 -3.46 -5.21
C SER A 88 5.38 -2.55 -5.79
N ALA A 89 4.34 -3.15 -6.33
CA ALA A 89 3.12 -2.51 -6.80
C ALA A 89 2.00 -3.53 -6.67
N HIS A 90 0.72 -3.13 -6.71
CA HIS A 90 -0.36 -4.08 -6.63
C HIS A 90 -1.31 -4.02 -7.83
N LEU A 91 -2.04 -5.12 -8.08
CA LEU A 91 -2.97 -5.24 -9.19
C LEU A 91 -4.43 -5.41 -8.75
N ASP A 92 -4.65 -5.63 -7.44
CA ASP A 92 -5.98 -5.56 -6.87
C ASP A 92 -6.42 -4.09 -6.69
N VAL A 93 -7.70 -3.87 -6.56
CA VAL A 93 -8.30 -2.54 -6.38
C VAL A 93 -9.50 -2.65 -5.44
N VAL A 94 -9.88 -1.56 -4.77
CA VAL A 94 -11.15 -1.48 -4.07
C VAL A 94 -12.34 -1.64 -5.04
N PRO A 95 -13.51 -2.09 -4.58
CA PRO A 95 -14.71 -2.16 -5.43
C PRO A 95 -15.02 -0.85 -6.14
N ALA A 96 -15.59 -0.93 -7.33
CA ALA A 96 -16.05 0.25 -8.08
C ALA A 96 -17.16 0.98 -7.30
N SER A 97 -17.14 2.31 -7.36
CA SER A 97 -18.15 3.18 -6.74
C SER A 97 -19.45 3.25 -7.55
N TYR A 98 -19.38 2.93 -8.85
CA TYR A 98 -20.51 2.92 -9.77
C TYR A 98 -20.27 1.98 -10.96
N GLU A 99 -21.34 1.58 -11.64
CA GLU A 99 -21.27 0.77 -12.86
C GLU A 99 -20.48 1.51 -13.97
N GLY A 100 -19.52 0.83 -14.60
CA GLY A 100 -18.67 1.41 -15.66
C GLY A 100 -17.41 2.11 -15.19
N GLN A 101 -17.11 2.19 -13.87
CA GLN A 101 -15.87 2.78 -13.36
C GLN A 101 -14.61 2.03 -13.82
N TYR A 102 -14.71 0.76 -14.23
CA TYR A 102 -13.60 0.01 -14.85
C TYR A 102 -13.36 0.35 -16.32
N THR A 103 -14.13 1.27 -16.91
CA THR A 103 -13.88 1.75 -18.28
C THR A 103 -12.72 2.74 -18.28
N PHE A 104 -11.63 2.37 -18.95
CA PHE A 104 -10.48 3.27 -19.11
C PHE A 104 -10.79 4.43 -20.05
N LYS A 105 -10.43 5.63 -19.65
CA LYS A 105 -10.49 6.84 -20.49
C LYS A 105 -9.14 7.55 -20.46
N ASN A 106 -8.76 8.11 -21.59
CA ASN A 106 -7.60 8.98 -21.71
C ASN A 106 -8.03 10.27 -22.42
N ASP A 107 -8.10 11.33 -21.66
CA ASP A 107 -8.39 12.68 -22.15
C ASP A 107 -7.11 13.52 -22.09
N ASN A 108 -6.43 13.57 -23.23
CA ASN A 108 -5.18 14.34 -23.41
C ASN A 108 -4.13 14.08 -22.31
N GLY A 109 -3.94 12.81 -21.93
CA GLY A 109 -2.98 12.40 -20.91
C GLY A 109 -3.54 12.36 -19.50
N ARG A 110 -4.76 12.84 -19.25
CA ARG A 110 -5.50 12.59 -18.01
C ARG A 110 -6.23 11.27 -18.14
N LEU A 111 -5.78 10.30 -17.38
CA LEU A 111 -6.33 8.94 -17.33
C LEU A 111 -7.40 8.86 -16.26
N SER A 112 -8.47 8.10 -16.50
CA SER A 112 -9.49 7.79 -15.49
C SER A 112 -9.99 6.37 -15.62
N GLY A 113 -10.42 5.81 -14.50
CA GLY A 113 -10.88 4.44 -14.32
C GLY A 113 -10.35 3.87 -13.01
N ARG A 114 -11.06 2.91 -12.41
CA ARG A 114 -10.65 2.28 -11.14
C ARG A 114 -9.28 1.61 -11.28
N GLY A 115 -8.34 2.00 -10.41
CA GLY A 115 -6.98 1.49 -10.38
C GLY A 115 -5.98 2.27 -11.23
N VAL A 116 -6.37 3.32 -11.98
CA VAL A 116 -5.38 4.14 -12.72
C VAL A 116 -4.46 4.90 -11.79
N GLY A 117 -4.96 5.29 -10.61
CA GLY A 117 -4.22 6.00 -9.57
C GLY A 117 -3.67 5.05 -8.51
N ASP A 118 -4.40 3.97 -8.21
CA ASP A 118 -4.16 3.05 -7.10
C ASP A 118 -4.49 1.60 -7.49
N ASP A 119 -3.52 0.74 -7.94
CA ASP A 119 -2.12 1.10 -8.24
C ASP A 119 -1.68 0.55 -9.62
N LYS A 120 -2.62 0.31 -10.57
CA LYS A 120 -2.28 -0.22 -11.91
C LYS A 120 -1.38 0.73 -12.70
N GLY A 121 -1.46 2.05 -12.43
CA GLY A 121 -0.54 3.03 -13.00
C GLY A 121 0.89 2.84 -12.49
N GLY A 122 1.07 2.66 -11.18
CA GLY A 122 2.35 2.32 -10.56
C GLY A 122 2.87 0.97 -11.01
N ALA A 123 2.01 -0.03 -11.10
CA ALA A 123 2.35 -1.35 -11.65
C ALA A 123 2.86 -1.26 -13.10
N LEU A 124 2.26 -0.39 -13.93
CA LEU A 124 2.77 -0.13 -15.28
C LEU A 124 4.14 0.54 -15.25
N ALA A 125 4.36 1.55 -14.39
CA ALA A 125 5.65 2.22 -14.27
C ALA A 125 6.76 1.23 -13.89
N VAL A 126 6.48 0.32 -12.95
CA VAL A 126 7.40 -0.77 -12.57
C VAL A 126 7.64 -1.72 -13.73
N ALA A 127 6.60 -2.13 -14.44
CA ALA A 127 6.74 -2.99 -15.61
C ALA A 127 7.63 -2.37 -16.70
N GLN A 128 7.46 -1.07 -17.00
CA GLN A 128 8.31 -0.34 -17.95
C GLN A 128 9.77 -0.24 -17.46
N THR A 129 9.97 -0.04 -16.16
CA THR A 129 11.31 -0.06 -15.54
C THR A 129 11.99 -1.41 -15.76
N LEU A 130 11.32 -2.53 -15.45
CA LEU A 130 11.89 -3.86 -15.67
C LEU A 130 12.21 -4.14 -17.14
N ILE A 131 11.32 -3.71 -18.06
CA ILE A 131 11.53 -3.85 -19.49
C ILE A 131 12.76 -3.07 -19.96
N ALA A 132 12.94 -1.84 -19.49
CA ALA A 132 14.12 -1.03 -19.82
C ALA A 132 15.44 -1.63 -19.29
N LEU A 133 15.35 -2.43 -18.21
CA LEU A 133 16.48 -3.11 -17.59
C LEU A 133 16.70 -4.53 -18.14
N ALA A 134 15.81 -5.04 -18.98
CA ALA A 134 15.94 -6.40 -19.56
C ALA A 134 17.27 -6.54 -20.33
N GLY A 135 18.00 -7.61 -20.03
CA GLY A 135 19.33 -7.85 -20.64
C GLY A 135 20.47 -6.97 -20.12
N LYS A 136 20.21 -6.07 -19.15
CA LYS A 136 21.27 -5.31 -18.47
C LYS A 136 21.81 -6.11 -17.28
N ASP A 137 23.05 -5.79 -16.87
CA ASP A 137 23.67 -6.46 -15.72
C ASP A 137 23.23 -5.85 -14.38
N VAL A 138 21.94 -5.83 -14.15
CA VAL A 138 21.31 -5.38 -12.90
C VAL A 138 20.39 -6.46 -12.31
N SER A 139 20.30 -6.55 -11.00
CA SER A 139 19.50 -7.56 -10.29
C SER A 139 18.30 -6.87 -9.62
N VAL A 140 17.18 -6.84 -10.34
CA VAL A 140 15.95 -6.17 -9.91
C VAL A 140 14.77 -7.12 -10.09
N GLY A 141 13.97 -7.26 -9.03
CA GLY A 141 12.69 -7.95 -9.08
C GLY A 141 11.52 -7.04 -8.75
N CYS A 142 10.32 -7.46 -9.08
CA CYS A 142 9.09 -6.85 -8.61
C CYS A 142 8.14 -7.92 -8.08
N ILE A 143 7.51 -7.65 -6.94
CA ILE A 143 6.34 -8.35 -6.45
C ILE A 143 5.11 -7.52 -6.83
N PHE A 144 4.20 -8.14 -7.59
CA PHE A 144 2.87 -7.58 -7.85
C PHE A 144 1.90 -8.19 -6.85
N GLY A 145 1.43 -7.38 -5.90
CA GLY A 145 0.51 -7.77 -4.83
C GLY A 145 -0.91 -8.04 -5.32
N ALA A 146 -1.61 -8.95 -4.64
CA ALA A 146 -2.96 -9.40 -4.98
C ALA A 146 -4.02 -8.96 -3.96
N ASP A 147 -3.63 -8.36 -2.85
CA ASP A 147 -4.51 -8.00 -1.73
C ASP A 147 -3.97 -6.83 -0.89
N GLU A 148 -3.33 -5.85 -1.51
CA GLU A 148 -2.83 -4.66 -0.80
C GLU A 148 -3.97 -3.98 -0.03
N GLU A 149 -5.11 -3.78 -0.68
CA GLU A 149 -6.32 -3.14 -0.17
C GLU A 149 -6.95 -3.89 1.03
N LEU A 150 -6.63 -5.17 1.17
CA LEU A 150 -7.04 -6.00 2.31
C LEU A 150 -5.93 -6.15 3.37
N GLY A 151 -4.71 -5.65 3.11
CA GLY A 151 -3.61 -5.65 4.07
C GLY A 151 -2.32 -6.30 3.64
N GLY A 152 -2.14 -6.69 2.36
CA GLY A 152 -0.90 -7.21 1.80
C GLY A 152 -0.46 -8.56 2.38
N PHE A 153 -1.40 -9.42 2.73
CA PHE A 153 -1.09 -10.75 3.31
C PHE A 153 -0.32 -11.62 2.32
N THR A 154 -0.67 -11.52 1.04
CA THR A 154 -0.03 -12.29 -0.03
C THR A 154 1.40 -11.82 -0.28
N THR A 155 1.64 -10.51 -0.33
CA THR A 155 2.99 -9.93 -0.43
C THR A 155 3.84 -10.33 0.78
N THR A 156 3.29 -10.25 2.01
CA THR A 156 3.96 -10.70 3.23
C THR A 156 4.32 -12.20 3.15
N TRP A 157 3.41 -13.04 2.67
CA TRP A 157 3.63 -14.47 2.49
C TRP A 157 4.78 -14.77 1.51
N MET A 158 4.83 -14.08 0.36
CA MET A 158 5.94 -14.20 -0.59
C MET A 158 7.28 -13.85 0.06
N VAL A 159 7.32 -12.75 0.79
CA VAL A 159 8.53 -12.27 1.45
C VAL A 159 8.96 -13.18 2.59
N GLU A 160 8.06 -13.53 3.51
CA GLU A 160 8.41 -14.24 4.75
C GLU A 160 8.48 -15.76 4.60
N LYS A 161 7.63 -16.33 3.76
CA LYS A 161 7.51 -17.80 3.62
C LYS A 161 8.16 -18.33 2.35
N MET A 162 8.03 -17.62 1.22
CA MET A 162 8.53 -18.09 -0.06
C MET A 162 9.97 -17.66 -0.35
N GLY A 163 10.53 -16.71 0.43
CA GLY A 163 11.93 -16.29 0.36
C GLY A 163 12.25 -15.28 -0.75
N TYR A 164 11.28 -14.51 -1.21
CA TYR A 164 11.52 -13.38 -2.11
C TYR A 164 12.13 -12.24 -1.31
N ARG A 165 13.42 -11.96 -1.51
CA ARG A 165 14.20 -11.06 -0.63
C ARG A 165 14.99 -10.03 -1.42
N PRO A 166 14.99 -8.75 -0.99
CA PRO A 166 15.95 -7.74 -1.44
C PRO A 166 17.28 -7.91 -0.70
N ARG A 167 18.39 -7.58 -1.35
CA ARG A 167 19.70 -7.44 -0.67
C ARG A 167 19.99 -6.01 -0.26
N ARG A 168 19.47 -5.00 -0.97
CA ARG A 168 19.87 -3.60 -0.83
C ARG A 168 18.72 -2.67 -0.47
N MET A 169 17.62 -2.70 -1.20
CA MET A 169 16.51 -1.76 -1.02
C MET A 169 15.21 -2.29 -1.57
N VAL A 170 14.09 -1.83 -1.00
CA VAL A 170 12.74 -1.97 -1.57
C VAL A 170 12.19 -0.59 -1.94
N ILE A 171 11.52 -0.52 -3.08
CA ILE A 171 10.79 0.66 -3.53
C ILE A 171 9.34 0.25 -3.81
N VAL A 172 8.41 0.74 -3.01
CA VAL A 172 6.97 0.57 -3.19
C VAL A 172 6.47 1.73 -4.05
N VAL A 173 5.83 1.40 -5.17
CA VAL A 173 5.34 2.40 -6.14
C VAL A 173 3.84 2.57 -5.98
N ASP A 174 3.44 3.00 -4.80
CA ASP A 174 2.07 3.16 -4.34
C ASP A 174 2.00 4.35 -3.37
N SER A 175 2.16 5.57 -3.89
CA SER A 175 2.19 6.77 -3.05
C SER A 175 2.13 8.07 -3.88
N SER A 176 2.49 9.18 -3.24
CA SER A 176 2.44 10.51 -3.81
C SER A 176 3.57 10.78 -4.82
N TYR A 177 3.23 11.49 -5.89
CA TYR A 177 4.18 11.94 -6.91
C TYR A 177 5.15 13.01 -6.40
N GLY A 178 6.39 12.93 -6.87
CA GLY A 178 7.42 13.94 -6.60
C GLY A 178 7.95 13.98 -5.18
N LYS A 179 7.72 12.93 -4.39
CA LYS A 179 8.16 12.80 -3.00
C LYS A 179 8.69 11.40 -2.74
N ILE A 180 9.47 11.24 -1.67
CA ILE A 180 9.88 9.94 -1.15
C ILE A 180 9.36 9.79 0.28
N GLY A 181 8.43 8.86 0.47
CA GLY A 181 8.00 8.42 1.79
C GLY A 181 9.00 7.42 2.37
N TYR A 182 9.80 7.84 3.34
CA TYR A 182 10.80 6.95 3.96
C TYR A 182 10.32 6.24 5.23
N ALA A 183 9.10 6.60 5.70
CA ALA A 183 8.48 5.96 6.85
C ALA A 183 6.96 5.95 6.70
N THR A 184 6.32 4.84 7.09
CA THR A 184 4.86 4.67 7.15
C THR A 184 4.44 4.21 8.54
N LYS A 185 3.26 4.67 9.00
CA LYS A 185 2.71 4.20 10.28
C LYS A 185 2.23 2.76 10.19
N GLY A 186 2.43 2.01 11.27
CA GLY A 186 1.78 0.73 11.48
C GLY A 186 0.27 0.90 11.73
N GLN A 187 -0.45 -0.20 11.67
CA GLN A 187 -1.86 -0.27 11.94
C GLN A 187 -2.16 -1.42 12.90
N LEU A 188 -2.90 -1.13 13.96
CA LEU A 188 -3.49 -2.15 14.83
C LEU A 188 -4.99 -1.87 14.93
N MET A 189 -5.80 -2.87 14.62
CA MET A 189 -7.24 -2.86 14.87
C MET A 189 -7.54 -3.86 16.00
N VAL A 190 -8.18 -3.37 17.05
CA VAL A 190 -8.47 -4.14 18.26
C VAL A 190 -9.95 -4.02 18.58
N LYS A 191 -10.60 -5.18 18.80
CA LYS A 191 -11.95 -5.25 19.34
C LYS A 191 -11.89 -5.57 20.82
N ALA A 192 -12.50 -4.72 21.66
CA ALA A 192 -12.68 -4.96 23.08
C ALA A 192 -14.16 -5.24 23.35
N THR A 193 -14.46 -6.41 23.92
CA THR A 193 -15.82 -6.87 24.24
C THR A 193 -15.98 -6.97 25.74
N VAL A 194 -17.04 -6.36 26.27
CA VAL A 194 -17.44 -6.45 27.70
C VAL A 194 -18.78 -7.18 27.78
N THR A 195 -18.86 -8.17 28.63
CA THR A 195 -20.07 -8.97 28.86
C THR A 195 -20.48 -8.87 30.32
N GLY A 196 -21.77 -8.99 30.60
CA GLY A 196 -22.29 -8.95 31.96
C GLY A 196 -23.77 -9.29 32.01
N ASN A 197 -24.39 -8.99 33.15
CA ASN A 197 -25.78 -9.31 33.41
C ASN A 197 -26.71 -8.21 32.89
N GLY A 198 -27.27 -8.43 31.67
CA GLY A 198 -28.29 -7.57 31.08
C GLY A 198 -29.70 -7.79 31.68
N GLY A 199 -30.67 -6.95 31.28
CA GLY A 199 -32.04 -7.11 31.73
C GLY A 199 -32.98 -5.95 31.39
N HIS A 200 -34.10 -5.83 32.13
CA HIS A 200 -35.10 -4.80 31.87
C HIS A 200 -34.64 -3.44 32.43
N SER A 201 -34.69 -2.37 31.60
CA SER A 201 -34.21 -1.04 31.95
C SER A 201 -34.93 -0.37 33.15
N SER A 202 -36.12 -0.84 33.52
CA SER A 202 -36.85 -0.35 34.70
C SER A 202 -36.31 -0.87 36.03
N ALA A 203 -35.42 -1.89 36.00
CA ALA A 203 -34.81 -2.48 37.19
C ALA A 203 -33.27 -2.51 37.07
N PRO A 204 -32.59 -1.35 36.83
CA PRO A 204 -31.16 -1.30 36.58
C PRO A 204 -30.30 -1.83 37.72
N TRP A 205 -30.80 -1.78 38.96
CA TRP A 205 -30.10 -2.35 40.12
C TRP A 205 -29.95 -3.89 40.12
N LYS A 206 -30.58 -4.58 39.14
CA LYS A 206 -30.45 -6.04 38.92
C LYS A 206 -29.54 -6.36 37.77
N CYS A 207 -28.95 -5.34 37.09
CA CYS A 207 -28.20 -5.46 35.85
C CYS A 207 -26.87 -4.72 35.99
N GLU A 208 -25.98 -4.96 35.00
CA GLU A 208 -24.76 -4.20 34.82
C GLU A 208 -24.95 -3.23 33.67
N ASP A 209 -24.72 -1.93 33.89
CA ASP A 209 -24.83 -0.92 32.86
C ASP A 209 -23.55 -0.91 32.01
N LEU A 210 -23.45 -1.88 31.09
CA LEU A 210 -22.28 -2.08 30.26
C LEU A 210 -22.05 -0.94 29.29
N ILE A 211 -23.11 -0.23 28.84
CA ILE A 211 -22.98 0.90 27.91
C ILE A 211 -22.22 2.03 28.60
N THR A 212 -22.62 2.43 29.79
CA THR A 212 -21.95 3.49 30.57
C THR A 212 -20.54 3.07 30.97
N GLN A 213 -20.33 1.82 31.35
CA GLN A 213 -19.02 1.27 31.70
C GLN A 213 -18.07 1.35 30.49
N LEU A 214 -18.49 0.84 29.33
CA LEU A 214 -17.65 0.86 28.11
C LEU A 214 -17.38 2.28 27.63
N SER A 215 -18.39 3.16 27.63
CA SER A 215 -18.23 4.57 27.24
C SER A 215 -17.20 5.29 28.11
N SER A 216 -17.27 5.08 29.43
CA SER A 216 -16.30 5.62 30.38
C SER A 216 -14.90 5.03 30.18
N ALA A 217 -14.81 3.74 29.87
CA ALA A 217 -13.55 3.07 29.56
C ALA A 217 -12.90 3.64 28.28
N VAL A 218 -13.68 3.91 27.24
CA VAL A 218 -13.18 4.52 25.98
C VAL A 218 -12.55 5.88 26.25
N VAL A 219 -13.20 6.74 27.03
CA VAL A 219 -12.67 8.05 27.40
C VAL A 219 -11.34 7.89 28.15
N LYS A 220 -11.35 7.05 29.20
CA LYS A 220 -10.16 6.80 30.04
C LYS A 220 -9.00 6.20 29.26
N ILE A 221 -9.26 5.29 28.31
CA ILE A 221 -8.23 4.71 27.44
C ILE A 221 -7.57 5.82 26.60
N LYS A 222 -8.34 6.71 25.98
CA LYS A 222 -7.79 7.82 25.20
C LYS A 222 -6.99 8.78 26.04
N GLU A 223 -7.50 9.19 27.19
CA GLU A 223 -6.80 10.08 28.12
C GLU A 223 -5.47 9.49 28.56
N GLU A 224 -5.48 8.24 29.01
CA GLU A 224 -4.28 7.56 29.49
C GLU A 224 -3.29 7.28 28.37
N TRP A 225 -3.78 6.93 27.14
CA TRP A 225 -2.93 6.77 25.98
C TRP A 225 -2.15 8.05 25.65
N TYR A 226 -2.87 9.18 25.52
CA TYR A 226 -2.22 10.46 25.17
C TYR A 226 -1.45 11.09 26.33
N ARG A 227 -1.72 10.71 27.57
CA ARG A 227 -0.87 11.06 28.71
C ARG A 227 0.48 10.34 28.63
N ARG A 228 0.51 9.07 28.22
CA ARG A 228 1.74 8.27 28.03
C ARG A 228 2.45 8.62 26.73
N HIS A 229 1.69 8.91 25.69
CA HIS A 229 2.17 9.13 24.31
C HIS A 229 1.59 10.45 23.76
N PRO A 230 2.13 11.60 24.18
CA PRO A 230 1.67 12.90 23.67
C PRO A 230 1.78 12.98 22.15
N MET A 231 0.81 13.63 21.49
CA MET A 231 0.89 13.86 20.06
C MET A 231 2.04 14.81 19.75
N ALA A 232 2.79 14.53 18.70
CA ALA A 232 3.88 15.39 18.26
C ALA A 232 3.33 16.70 17.64
N ASP A 233 3.93 17.80 18.05
CA ASP A 233 3.69 19.14 17.47
C ASP A 233 4.50 19.28 16.17
N GLY A 234 3.98 18.76 15.07
CA GLY A 234 4.65 18.85 13.78
C GLY A 234 3.65 18.69 12.63
N PRO A 235 3.95 19.20 11.43
CA PRO A 235 3.01 19.18 10.31
C PRO A 235 2.67 17.77 9.82
N ASP A 236 3.52 16.79 10.13
CA ASP A 236 3.32 15.39 9.76
C ASP A 236 2.65 14.55 10.87
N HIS A 237 2.40 15.15 12.05
CA HIS A 237 1.80 14.47 13.21
C HIS A 237 2.39 13.07 13.45
N TRP A 238 3.75 12.95 13.43
CA TRP A 238 4.45 11.69 13.54
C TRP A 238 4.49 11.17 14.98
N SER A 239 3.37 10.64 15.41
CA SER A 239 3.15 10.06 16.75
C SER A 239 2.16 8.90 16.66
N ASP A 240 2.09 8.11 17.73
CA ASP A 240 1.08 7.06 17.87
C ASP A 240 -0.30 7.68 18.08
N VAL A 241 -1.25 7.33 17.21
CA VAL A 241 -2.63 7.89 17.25
C VAL A 241 -3.62 6.77 17.50
N LEU A 242 -4.32 6.82 18.65
CA LEU A 242 -5.34 5.85 19.04
C LEU A 242 -6.75 6.47 18.90
N THR A 243 -7.59 5.83 18.09
CA THR A 243 -8.95 6.32 17.81
C THR A 243 -9.96 5.18 17.94
N PRO A 244 -11.05 5.33 18.75
CA PRO A 244 -12.19 4.43 18.67
C PRO A 244 -12.92 4.68 17.35
N THR A 245 -13.29 3.61 16.65
CA THR A 245 -13.89 3.73 15.30
C THR A 245 -15.33 3.20 15.26
N ILE A 246 -15.65 2.22 16.08
CA ILE A 246 -16.99 1.64 16.18
C ILE A 246 -17.28 1.37 17.65
N ILE A 247 -18.47 1.69 18.09
CA ILE A 247 -19.05 1.23 19.37
C ILE A 247 -20.39 0.58 19.08
N HIS A 248 -20.66 -0.56 19.69
CA HIS A 248 -21.86 -1.33 19.41
C HIS A 248 -22.39 -2.00 20.68
N SER A 249 -23.71 -2.11 20.77
CA SER A 249 -24.39 -2.89 21.80
C SER A 249 -25.28 -3.95 21.17
N GLU A 250 -25.38 -5.11 21.81
CA GLU A 250 -26.27 -6.17 21.38
C GLU A 250 -27.74 -5.78 21.56
N GLY A 251 -28.59 -6.18 20.59
CA GLY A 251 -30.04 -6.14 20.70
C GLY A 251 -30.72 -4.88 20.17
N THR A 252 -32.03 -5.01 19.92
CA THR A 252 -32.89 -3.99 19.29
C THR A 252 -34.02 -3.50 20.21
N ALA A 253 -34.21 -4.14 21.39
CA ALA A 253 -35.28 -3.77 22.33
C ALA A 253 -34.88 -2.52 23.12
N LEU A 254 -35.61 -1.42 22.95
CA LEU A 254 -35.32 -0.11 23.53
C LEU A 254 -35.37 -0.08 25.05
N ASN A 255 -36.02 -1.03 25.67
CA ASN A 255 -36.17 -1.16 27.12
C ASN A 255 -35.31 -2.28 27.75
N ARG A 256 -34.27 -2.75 27.02
CA ARG A 256 -33.32 -3.75 27.48
C ARG A 256 -31.94 -3.16 27.74
N ILE A 257 -31.34 -3.45 28.90
CA ILE A 257 -29.90 -3.28 29.14
C ILE A 257 -29.19 -4.47 28.47
N PRO A 258 -28.22 -4.25 27.58
CA PRO A 258 -27.56 -5.32 26.85
C PRO A 258 -26.68 -6.17 27.76
N SER A 259 -26.47 -7.43 27.39
CA SER A 259 -25.56 -8.37 28.06
C SER A 259 -24.16 -8.39 27.39
N GLU A 260 -24.01 -7.75 26.22
CA GLU A 260 -22.74 -7.59 25.55
C GLU A 260 -22.67 -6.21 24.90
N VAL A 261 -21.51 -5.58 25.02
CA VAL A 261 -21.13 -4.34 24.30
C VAL A 261 -19.69 -4.46 23.84
N TRP A 262 -19.34 -3.82 22.70
CA TRP A 262 -17.96 -3.84 22.22
C TRP A 262 -17.58 -2.54 21.52
N VAL A 263 -16.28 -2.29 21.45
CA VAL A 263 -15.68 -1.15 20.77
C VAL A 263 -14.50 -1.62 19.92
N ASN A 264 -14.36 -1.05 18.72
CA ASN A 264 -13.15 -1.16 17.93
C ASN A 264 -12.28 0.07 18.14
N PHE A 265 -11.00 -0.17 18.40
CA PHE A 265 -9.95 0.85 18.35
C PHE A 265 -9.07 0.64 17.12
N ASN A 266 -8.64 1.74 16.50
CA ASN A 266 -7.61 1.79 15.49
C ASN A 266 -6.42 2.55 16.06
N LEU A 267 -5.27 1.89 16.17
CA LEU A 267 -3.99 2.52 16.47
C LEU A 267 -3.19 2.68 15.18
N ARG A 268 -2.73 3.90 14.91
CA ARG A 268 -1.69 4.18 13.92
C ARG A 268 -0.39 4.45 14.65
N SER A 269 0.57 3.53 14.55
CA SER A 269 1.80 3.54 15.36
C SER A 269 3.03 3.92 14.55
N VAL A 270 3.96 4.61 15.21
CA VAL A 270 5.29 4.96 14.66
C VAL A 270 6.39 4.05 15.19
N ARG A 271 6.07 3.17 16.13
CA ARG A 271 6.97 2.21 16.79
C ARG A 271 6.27 0.87 16.98
N PRO A 272 6.97 -0.26 16.86
CA PRO A 272 6.36 -1.60 16.96
C PRO A 272 5.82 -1.92 18.36
N GLU A 273 6.45 -1.43 19.43
CA GLU A 273 6.08 -1.67 20.84
C GLU A 273 4.68 -1.13 21.18
N ALA A 274 4.23 -0.09 20.49
CA ALA A 274 2.92 0.52 20.69
C ALA A 274 1.76 -0.46 20.57
N LYS A 275 1.93 -1.55 19.80
CA LYS A 275 0.94 -2.63 19.67
C LYS A 275 0.62 -3.25 21.03
N ASP A 276 1.64 -3.75 21.73
CA ASP A 276 1.44 -4.51 22.96
C ASP A 276 1.02 -3.58 24.09
N GLU A 277 1.60 -2.39 24.19
CA GLU A 277 1.19 -1.33 25.13
C GLU A 277 -0.30 -0.96 24.97
N CYS A 278 -0.79 -0.84 23.74
CA CYS A 278 -2.18 -0.53 23.46
C CYS A 278 -3.12 -1.66 23.89
N ILE A 279 -2.78 -2.91 23.57
CA ILE A 279 -3.56 -4.09 23.93
C ILE A 279 -3.64 -4.22 25.45
N GLU A 280 -2.52 -4.04 26.16
CA GLU A 280 -2.47 -4.11 27.62
C GLU A 280 -3.32 -3.01 28.27
N LEU A 281 -3.20 -1.76 27.81
CA LEU A 281 -3.99 -0.64 28.30
C LEU A 281 -5.49 -0.88 28.14
N ILE A 282 -5.91 -1.33 26.94
CA ILE A 282 -7.32 -1.63 26.66
C ILE A 282 -7.82 -2.74 27.59
N ARG A 283 -7.04 -3.82 27.74
CA ARG A 283 -7.38 -4.95 28.63
C ARG A 283 -7.47 -4.53 30.10
N GLU A 284 -6.52 -3.73 30.55
CA GLU A 284 -6.47 -3.22 31.92
C GLU A 284 -7.73 -2.41 32.28
N ILE A 285 -8.13 -1.49 31.37
CA ILE A 285 -9.23 -0.55 31.66
C ILE A 285 -10.60 -1.20 31.44
N THR A 286 -10.78 -1.95 30.34
CA THR A 286 -12.07 -2.57 30.03
C THR A 286 -12.37 -3.78 30.87
N LYS A 287 -11.34 -4.51 31.36
CA LYS A 287 -11.44 -5.85 31.98
C LYS A 287 -12.16 -6.87 31.09
N GLY A 288 -12.38 -6.54 29.82
CA GLY A 288 -13.07 -7.34 28.82
C GLY A 288 -12.15 -8.24 28.00
N LYS A 289 -12.75 -8.98 27.08
CA LYS A 289 -12.03 -9.76 26.06
C LYS A 289 -11.46 -8.80 25.01
N VAL A 290 -10.15 -8.89 24.74
CA VAL A 290 -9.46 -8.06 23.74
C VAL A 290 -8.93 -8.95 22.63
N GLU A 291 -9.37 -8.68 21.41
CA GLU A 291 -9.04 -9.44 20.19
C GLU A 291 -8.37 -8.54 19.16
N VAL A 292 -7.22 -8.99 18.65
CA VAL A 292 -6.55 -8.31 17.54
C VAL A 292 -7.26 -8.71 16.23
N VAL A 293 -7.89 -7.75 15.59
CA VAL A 293 -8.58 -7.95 14.30
C VAL A 293 -7.57 -7.89 13.16
N ARG A 294 -6.63 -6.93 13.23
CA ARG A 294 -5.57 -6.75 12.24
C ARG A 294 -4.35 -6.10 12.89
N TYR A 295 -3.17 -6.48 12.42
CA TYR A 295 -1.92 -5.80 12.75
C TYR A 295 -1.00 -5.74 11.54
N SER A 296 -0.40 -4.58 11.35
CA SER A 296 0.71 -4.35 10.43
C SER A 296 1.75 -3.48 11.15
N PRO A 297 3.03 -3.84 11.14
CA PRO A 297 4.06 -3.04 11.82
C PRO A 297 4.28 -1.71 11.09
N PRO A 298 4.80 -0.68 11.80
CA PRO A 298 5.33 0.50 11.13
C PRO A 298 6.55 0.12 10.30
N CYS A 299 6.71 0.75 9.14
CA CYS A 299 7.90 0.62 8.32
C CYS A 299 8.67 1.93 8.35
N VAL A 300 9.87 1.91 8.93
CA VAL A 300 10.67 3.13 9.12
C VAL A 300 12.08 2.88 8.57
N SER A 301 12.45 3.66 7.58
CA SER A 301 13.81 3.74 7.05
C SER A 301 14.46 5.06 7.49
N GLU A 302 15.77 5.15 7.37
CA GLU A 302 16.50 6.39 7.63
C GLU A 302 16.50 7.27 6.37
N GLY A 303 16.03 8.52 6.49
CA GLY A 303 16.02 9.48 5.37
C GLY A 303 17.41 9.82 4.83
N ASN A 304 18.48 9.66 5.63
CA ASN A 304 19.87 9.86 5.21
C ASN A 304 20.53 8.58 4.68
N ASN A 305 19.79 7.48 4.51
CA ASN A 305 20.33 6.25 3.95
C ASN A 305 20.88 6.50 2.53
N PRO A 306 22.08 6.00 2.18
CA PRO A 306 22.72 6.26 0.89
C PRO A 306 21.87 5.88 -0.33
N TYR A 307 21.10 4.79 -0.26
CA TYR A 307 20.22 4.38 -1.34
C TYR A 307 19.03 5.33 -1.49
N VAL A 308 18.46 5.81 -0.39
CA VAL A 308 17.38 6.81 -0.38
C VAL A 308 17.85 8.12 -1.01
N LEU A 309 19.03 8.59 -0.62
CA LEU A 309 19.62 9.83 -1.16
C LEU A 309 19.98 9.69 -2.65
N ARG A 310 20.41 8.51 -3.09
CA ARG A 310 20.70 8.24 -4.51
C ARG A 310 19.41 8.24 -5.34
N LEU A 311 18.33 7.60 -4.84
CA LEU A 311 17.03 7.64 -5.48
C LEU A 311 16.50 9.08 -5.55
N LYS A 312 16.59 9.84 -4.45
CA LYS A 312 16.22 11.26 -4.41
C LYS A 312 16.91 12.04 -5.51
N LYS A 313 18.22 11.87 -5.67
CA LYS A 313 18.99 12.55 -6.72
C LYS A 313 18.53 12.17 -8.14
N ALA A 314 18.23 10.90 -8.40
CA ALA A 314 17.71 10.45 -9.69
C ALA A 314 16.33 11.08 -9.99
N MET A 315 15.46 11.14 -8.99
CA MET A 315 14.16 11.82 -9.09
C MET A 315 14.32 13.32 -9.34
N GLU A 316 15.20 14.02 -8.62
CA GLU A 316 15.44 15.46 -8.78
C GLU A 316 15.94 15.83 -10.18
N ILE A 317 16.78 14.97 -10.77
CA ILE A 317 17.28 15.15 -12.15
C ILE A 317 16.12 15.04 -13.15
N GLU A 318 15.29 14.03 -13.02
CA GLU A 318 14.20 13.77 -13.94
C GLU A 318 13.05 14.77 -13.80
N LEU A 319 12.69 15.08 -12.56
CA LEU A 319 11.61 16.03 -12.24
C LEU A 319 12.02 17.50 -12.40
N LYS A 320 13.31 17.78 -12.45
CA LYS A 320 13.88 19.14 -12.46
C LYS A 320 13.39 20.01 -11.30
N ALA A 321 13.14 19.38 -10.17
CA ALA A 321 12.59 20.00 -8.96
C ALA A 321 13.14 19.30 -7.71
N PRO A 322 13.22 19.99 -6.55
CA PRO A 322 13.55 19.37 -5.28
C PRO A 322 12.56 18.26 -4.92
N VAL A 323 13.06 17.13 -4.42
CA VAL A 323 12.24 16.01 -3.96
C VAL A 323 12.27 15.96 -2.43
N PRO A 324 11.17 16.25 -1.74
CA PRO A 324 11.10 16.14 -0.29
C PRO A 324 11.13 14.68 0.17
N LEU A 325 11.74 14.47 1.34
CA LEU A 325 11.64 13.24 2.11
C LEU A 325 10.57 13.44 3.17
N GLU A 326 9.59 12.54 3.25
CA GLU A 326 8.48 12.70 4.21
C GLU A 326 8.16 11.38 4.94
N ARG A 327 7.48 11.53 6.08
CA ARG A 327 6.87 10.43 6.84
C ARG A 327 5.39 10.42 6.54
N MET A 328 4.85 9.24 6.26
CA MET A 328 3.48 9.07 5.75
C MET A 328 2.56 8.55 6.85
N PRO A 329 1.39 9.16 7.05
CA PRO A 329 0.48 8.78 8.14
C PRO A 329 -0.29 7.48 7.86
N PHE A 330 -0.25 6.95 6.65
CA PHE A 330 -0.92 5.72 6.22
C PHE A 330 0.08 4.56 6.05
N ALA A 331 -0.45 3.35 5.85
CA ALA A 331 0.31 2.14 5.57
C ALA A 331 0.19 1.80 4.08
N THR A 332 1.24 1.18 3.53
CA THR A 332 1.31 0.61 2.19
C THR A 332 1.92 -0.78 2.28
N ASP A 333 2.15 -1.46 1.17
CA ASP A 333 2.90 -2.72 1.16
C ASP A 333 4.36 -2.62 1.67
N ALA A 334 4.86 -1.41 1.97
CA ALA A 334 6.13 -1.24 2.68
C ALA A 334 6.19 -2.06 3.98
N ARG A 335 5.07 -2.23 4.68
CA ARG A 335 4.92 -3.06 5.89
C ARG A 335 5.32 -4.53 5.68
N CYS A 336 5.14 -5.05 4.46
CA CYS A 336 5.44 -6.45 4.12
C CYS A 336 6.93 -6.76 4.09
N PHE A 337 7.77 -5.74 3.97
CA PHE A 337 9.23 -5.86 3.83
C PHE A 337 10.02 -5.52 5.10
N VAL A 338 9.36 -5.23 6.22
CA VAL A 338 10.03 -4.86 7.49
C VAL A 338 10.99 -5.96 7.95
N SER A 339 10.64 -7.22 7.75
CA SER A 339 11.50 -8.37 8.09
C SER A 339 12.78 -8.48 7.26
N CYS A 340 12.88 -7.75 6.14
CA CYS A 340 14.05 -7.79 5.25
C CYS A 340 15.24 -6.99 5.79
N LYS A 341 15.01 -6.04 6.71
CA LYS A 341 16.04 -5.21 7.34
C LYS A 341 16.90 -4.41 6.34
N VAL A 342 16.31 -4.00 5.25
CA VAL A 342 16.87 -3.08 4.26
C VAL A 342 16.01 -1.81 4.21
N PRO A 343 16.50 -0.68 3.66
CA PRO A 343 15.67 0.50 3.47
C PRO A 343 14.49 0.18 2.55
N VAL A 344 13.31 0.64 2.98
CA VAL A 344 12.05 0.57 2.23
C VAL A 344 11.53 1.99 2.07
N VAL A 345 11.20 2.39 0.86
CA VAL A 345 10.63 3.70 0.58
C VAL A 345 9.40 3.58 -0.31
N ASN A 346 8.57 4.62 -0.26
CA ASN A 346 7.37 4.75 -1.07
C ASN A 346 7.53 5.93 -2.03
N ILE A 347 7.16 5.72 -3.28
CA ILE A 347 7.08 6.73 -4.33
C ILE A 347 5.79 6.51 -5.11
N GLY A 348 5.44 7.41 -6.01
CA GLY A 348 4.23 7.24 -6.82
C GLY A 348 4.20 8.15 -8.03
N HIS A 349 3.17 7.98 -8.83
CA HIS A 349 2.84 8.82 -9.98
C HIS A 349 1.77 9.85 -9.60
N ALA A 350 1.55 10.86 -10.44
CA ALA A 350 0.52 11.86 -10.20
C ALA A 350 -0.87 11.29 -10.45
N GLY A 351 -1.67 11.35 -9.41
CA GLY A 351 -3.04 10.84 -9.38
C GLY A 351 -3.84 11.48 -8.27
N GLY A 352 -5.08 11.09 -8.14
CA GLY A 352 -5.95 11.55 -7.06
C GLY A 352 -7.31 10.87 -7.05
N ASP A 353 -8.07 11.16 -6.00
CA ASP A 353 -9.35 10.54 -5.69
C ASP A 353 -9.24 9.00 -5.61
N ALA A 354 -8.10 8.51 -5.08
CA ALA A 354 -7.92 7.08 -4.79
C ALA A 354 -9.09 6.58 -3.94
N HIS A 355 -9.62 5.39 -4.27
CA HIS A 355 -10.86 4.82 -3.70
C HIS A 355 -12.15 5.60 -4.02
N GLY A 356 -12.05 6.80 -4.60
CA GLY A 356 -13.19 7.66 -4.94
C GLY A 356 -13.85 7.32 -6.27
N ALA A 357 -14.91 8.07 -6.59
CA ALA A 357 -15.65 7.91 -7.83
C ALA A 357 -14.93 8.51 -9.06
N ASN A 358 -14.05 9.51 -8.84
CA ASN A 358 -13.38 10.26 -9.90
C ASN A 358 -11.88 9.98 -9.94
N GLU A 359 -11.46 8.75 -9.68
CA GLU A 359 -10.07 8.34 -9.67
C GLU A 359 -9.39 8.66 -11.01
N TRP A 360 -8.19 9.24 -10.90
CA TRP A 360 -7.43 9.69 -12.05
C TRP A 360 -5.92 9.56 -11.86
N ALA A 361 -5.19 9.49 -12.97
CA ALA A 361 -3.72 9.61 -13.03
C ALA A 361 -3.32 10.46 -14.23
N THR A 362 -2.03 10.82 -14.33
CA THR A 362 -1.48 11.40 -15.56
C THR A 362 -0.54 10.42 -16.24
N ALA A 363 -0.70 10.27 -17.54
CA ALA A 363 0.12 9.38 -18.37
C ALA A 363 1.61 9.72 -18.24
N ASP A 364 1.95 11.01 -18.37
CA ASP A 364 3.33 11.48 -18.32
C ASP A 364 4.02 11.15 -16.99
N SER A 365 3.31 11.23 -15.87
CA SER A 365 3.91 10.92 -14.57
C SER A 365 4.26 9.44 -14.40
N ILE A 366 3.47 8.54 -15.00
CA ILE A 366 3.75 7.11 -15.01
C ILE A 366 5.07 6.84 -15.76
N ASP A 367 5.26 7.48 -16.91
CA ASP A 367 6.48 7.38 -17.69
C ASP A 367 7.69 8.01 -16.96
N VAL A 368 7.50 9.17 -16.32
CA VAL A 368 8.53 9.83 -15.48
C VAL A 368 9.01 8.90 -14.37
N VAL A 369 8.09 8.19 -13.68
CA VAL A 369 8.43 7.20 -12.64
C VAL A 369 9.30 6.10 -13.22
N ALA A 370 8.94 5.54 -14.37
CA ALA A 370 9.73 4.50 -15.01
C ALA A 370 11.14 4.98 -15.40
N ARG A 371 11.26 6.23 -15.87
CA ARG A 371 12.56 6.80 -16.26
C ARG A 371 13.49 7.01 -15.07
N TYR A 372 13.06 7.65 -13.99
CA TYR A 372 13.95 7.87 -12.84
C TYR A 372 14.28 6.57 -12.10
N LEU A 373 13.37 5.60 -12.04
CA LEU A 373 13.67 4.27 -11.51
C LEU A 373 14.73 3.57 -12.33
N THR A 374 14.59 3.60 -13.66
CA THR A 374 15.58 3.03 -14.58
C THR A 374 16.94 3.70 -14.40
N ALA A 375 16.99 5.04 -14.34
CA ALA A 375 18.23 5.80 -14.11
C ALA A 375 18.87 5.46 -12.75
N PHE A 376 18.07 5.38 -11.69
CA PHE A 376 18.54 4.99 -10.35
C PHE A 376 19.17 3.60 -10.33
N LEU A 377 18.53 2.63 -10.99
CA LEU A 377 18.94 1.23 -10.99
C LEU A 377 20.13 0.94 -11.92
N LEU A 378 20.36 1.77 -12.93
CA LEU A 378 21.53 1.69 -13.83
C LEU A 378 22.76 2.42 -13.30
N ALA A 379 22.62 3.32 -12.34
CA ALA A 379 23.71 4.15 -11.81
C ALA A 379 24.57 3.45 -10.75
N GLU A 380 24.72 2.12 -10.83
CA GLU A 380 25.56 1.32 -9.93
C GLU A 380 27.01 1.18 -10.39
#